data_6d7ffc72f032d180e42705bd7f2526de
#
_entry.id   6d7ffc72f032d180e42705bd7f2526de
#
_cell.length_a   1.000
_cell.length_b   1.000
_cell.length_c   1.000
_cell.angle_alpha   90.00
_cell.angle_beta   90.00
_cell.angle_gamma   90.00
#
_symmetry.space_group_name_H-M   'P 1'
#
loop_
_entity.id
_entity.type
_entity.pdbx_description
1 polymer ?
#
loop_
_entity_poly.entity_id
_entity_poly.type
_entity_poly.pdbx_seq_one_letter_code
_entity_poly.pdbx_strand_id
1 'polypeptide(L)'
;MGVNDDDPRGFAGRCEYAWCTTEHGATVHPDDEVHRSGGVGFSARVRGGAERGPGIAADVEIGILRRPSDTENWLVIEVAGGGLAMTAEGARALRRALADDPQIQAALSP
;
A
#
# COMPACT_ATOMS: atom_id res chain seq x y z
N MET A 1 -29.61 -12.87 6.61
CA MET A 1 -29.08 -12.94 6.08
C MET A 1 -28.72 -12.72 5.66
N GLY A 2 -28.40 -12.85 5.55
CA GLY A 2 -27.67 -12.88 4.88
C GLY A 2 -27.27 -12.92 4.75
N VAL A 3 -27.21 -13.16 4.81
CA VAL A 3 -26.57 -13.30 4.39
C VAL A 3 -26.17 -13.15 4.28
N ASN A 4 -26.06 -13.26 4.33
CA ASN A 4 -25.39 -13.25 3.91
C ASN A 4 -24.95 -13.17 3.78
N ASP A 5 -24.79 -13.12 4.15
CA ASP A 5 -24.15 -13.14 3.67
C ASP A 5 -23.81 -13.64 3.54
N ASP A 6 -23.74 -13.89 3.84
CA ASP A 6 -23.34 -14.72 3.58
C ASP A 6 -23.55 -15.18 2.74
N ASP A 7 -23.44 -15.24 2.46
CA ASP A 7 -23.68 -15.60 1.32
C ASP A 7 -22.64 -16.26 0.62
N PRO A 8 -22.73 -17.39 0.26
CA PRO A 8 -21.66 -18.11 -0.26
C PRO A 8 -21.16 -17.53 -1.47
N ARG A 9 -21.99 -17.35 -2.37
CA ARG A 9 -21.52 -16.82 -3.50
C ARG A 9 -21.06 -15.53 -3.16
N GLY A 10 -21.53 -15.03 -2.17
CA GLY A 10 -21.10 -13.79 -1.76
C GLY A 10 -19.65 -13.77 -1.47
N PHE A 11 -19.06 -14.89 -1.45
CA PHE A 11 -17.70 -14.86 -1.23
C PHE A 11 -16.90 -14.57 -2.41
N ALA A 12 -17.42 -14.65 -3.60
CA ALA A 12 -16.66 -14.25 -4.76
C ALA A 12 -16.30 -12.81 -4.54
N GLY A 13 -15.11 -12.43 -4.67
CA GLY A 13 -14.65 -11.08 -4.45
C GLY A 13 -14.41 -10.70 -3.02
N ARG A 14 -14.74 -11.59 -2.09
CA ARG A 14 -14.49 -11.30 -0.70
C ARG A 14 -13.21 -11.92 -0.26
N CYS A 15 -12.59 -11.35 0.74
CA CYS A 15 -11.31 -11.79 1.19
C CYS A 15 -11.26 -11.75 2.71
N GLU A 16 -10.40 -12.60 3.28
CA GLU A 16 -10.22 -12.60 4.71
C GLU A 16 -9.55 -11.34 5.21
N TYR A 17 -8.93 -10.55 4.32
CA TYR A 17 -8.28 -9.32 4.73
C TYR A 17 -9.21 -8.15 4.47
N ALA A 18 -9.60 -7.45 5.51
CA ALA A 18 -10.56 -6.35 5.40
C ALA A 18 -10.08 -5.23 4.48
N TRP A 19 -8.77 -5.05 4.36
CA TRP A 19 -8.21 -4.00 3.52
C TRP A 19 -8.10 -4.37 2.05
N CYS A 20 -8.36 -5.63 1.71
CA CYS A 20 -8.16 -6.12 0.34
C CYS A 20 -9.33 -5.73 -0.56
N THR A 21 -9.00 -5.16 -1.72
CA THR A 21 -10.01 -4.79 -2.71
C THR A 21 -9.89 -5.59 -4.00
N THR A 22 -9.01 -6.58 -4.04
CA THR A 22 -8.86 -7.42 -5.22
C THR A 22 -10.12 -8.24 -5.47
N GLU A 23 -10.53 -8.29 -6.73
CA GLU A 23 -11.64 -9.14 -7.12
C GLU A 23 -11.12 -10.54 -7.35
N HIS A 24 -11.22 -11.38 -6.36
CA HIS A 24 -10.66 -12.72 -6.43
C HIS A 24 -11.49 -13.61 -7.35
N GLY A 25 -10.79 -14.46 -8.07
CA GLY A 25 -11.45 -15.42 -8.96
C GLY A 25 -11.81 -14.87 -10.32
N ALA A 26 -11.48 -13.61 -10.59
CA ALA A 26 -11.93 -12.99 -11.83
C ALA A 26 -11.14 -13.43 -13.04
N THR A 27 -9.81 -13.37 -12.99
CA THR A 27 -9.02 -13.62 -14.19
C THR A 27 -7.85 -14.55 -13.99
N VAL A 28 -7.42 -14.81 -12.77
CA VAL A 28 -6.24 -15.63 -12.54
C VAL A 28 -6.58 -16.75 -11.58
N HIS A 29 -5.70 -17.72 -11.55
CA HIS A 29 -5.89 -18.83 -10.63
C HIS A 29 -5.88 -18.30 -9.20
N PRO A 30 -6.79 -18.75 -8.34
CA PRO A 30 -6.87 -18.20 -6.99
C PRO A 30 -5.57 -18.26 -6.21
N ASP A 31 -4.74 -19.25 -6.45
CA ASP A 31 -3.48 -19.38 -5.74
C ASP A 31 -2.48 -18.32 -6.15
N ASP A 32 -2.70 -17.69 -7.30
CA ASP A 32 -1.78 -16.70 -7.81
C ASP A 32 -2.27 -15.27 -7.60
N GLU A 33 -3.44 -15.11 -7.04
CA GLU A 33 -3.99 -13.77 -6.88
C GLU A 33 -3.29 -13.02 -5.77
N VAL A 34 -3.02 -11.74 -5.98
CA VAL A 34 -2.44 -10.91 -4.96
C VAL A 34 -3.56 -10.20 -4.21
N HIS A 35 -3.30 -9.85 -2.97
CA HIS A 35 -4.20 -9.05 -2.17
C HIS A 35 -3.69 -7.62 -2.19
N ARG A 36 -4.54 -6.68 -2.60
CA ARG A 36 -4.17 -5.28 -2.68
C ARG A 36 -5.21 -4.41 -2.01
N SER A 37 -4.74 -3.38 -1.32
CA SER A 37 -5.65 -2.36 -0.83
C SER A 37 -6.01 -1.40 -1.97
N GLY A 38 -6.96 -0.52 -1.73
CA GLY A 38 -7.34 0.48 -2.71
C GLY A 38 -6.29 1.54 -2.95
N GLY A 39 -5.39 1.69 -2.00
CA GLY A 39 -4.32 2.65 -2.14
C GLY A 39 -4.73 4.08 -1.86
N VAL A 40 -3.73 4.92 -1.64
CA VAL A 40 -3.90 6.35 -1.45
C VAL A 40 -2.89 7.05 -2.32
N GLY A 41 -3.35 8.01 -3.11
CA GLY A 41 -2.46 8.72 -4.00
C GLY A 41 -2.43 10.22 -3.69
N PHE A 42 -1.30 10.82 -3.99
CA PHE A 42 -1.16 12.26 -3.87
C PHE A 42 -0.05 12.72 -4.80
N SER A 43 -0.05 14.01 -5.13
CA SER A 43 0.98 14.58 -5.98
C SER A 43 2.06 15.21 -5.11
N ALA A 44 3.30 15.05 -5.53
CA ALA A 44 4.42 15.62 -4.83
C ALA A 44 5.56 15.90 -5.79
N ARG A 45 6.44 16.81 -5.44
CA ARG A 45 7.70 16.92 -6.15
C ARG A 45 8.68 15.93 -5.55
N VAL A 46 9.29 15.12 -6.39
CA VAL A 46 10.16 14.04 -5.95
C VAL A 46 11.47 14.08 -6.71
N ARG A 47 12.49 13.53 -6.09
CA ARG A 47 13.80 13.33 -6.75
C ARG A 47 14.47 12.16 -6.07
N GLY A 48 15.46 11.57 -6.74
CA GLY A 48 16.23 10.51 -6.12
C GLY A 48 17.03 11.04 -4.95
N GLY A 49 17.34 10.17 -4.01
CA GLY A 49 18.00 10.60 -2.77
C GLY A 49 19.32 11.30 -2.98
N ALA A 50 20.04 10.98 -4.07
CA ALA A 50 21.30 11.60 -4.38
C ALA A 50 21.20 12.72 -5.39
N GLU A 51 20.01 12.95 -5.93
CA GLU A 51 19.81 14.00 -6.92
C GLU A 51 19.69 15.36 -6.27
N ARG A 52 19.94 16.39 -7.06
CA ARG A 52 19.85 17.76 -6.61
C ARG A 52 18.79 18.48 -7.44
N GLY A 53 18.44 19.68 -7.02
CA GLY A 53 17.50 20.50 -7.74
C GLY A 53 16.09 20.36 -7.20
N PRO A 54 15.13 20.94 -7.89
CA PRO A 54 13.75 21.03 -7.36
C PRO A 54 12.94 19.75 -7.53
N GLY A 55 13.47 18.74 -8.20
CA GLY A 55 12.71 17.53 -8.44
C GLY A 55 11.69 17.69 -9.56
N ILE A 56 10.87 16.69 -9.73
CA ILE A 56 9.80 16.70 -10.73
C ILE A 56 8.47 16.40 -10.05
N ALA A 57 7.42 16.94 -10.60
CA ALA A 57 6.07 16.63 -10.13
C ALA A 57 5.73 15.20 -10.50
N ALA A 58 5.23 14.44 -9.57
CA ALA A 58 4.88 13.05 -9.79
C ALA A 58 3.74 12.63 -8.88
N ASP A 59 3.04 11.59 -9.30
CA ASP A 59 2.03 10.99 -8.45
C ASP A 59 2.69 9.93 -7.59
N VAL A 60 2.39 9.96 -6.31
CA VAL A 60 2.87 8.96 -5.35
C VAL A 60 1.67 8.14 -4.91
N GLU A 61 1.84 6.83 -4.88
CA GLU A 61 0.77 5.96 -4.45
C GLU A 61 1.26 5.04 -3.36
N ILE A 62 0.46 4.88 -2.32
CA ILE A 62 0.81 4.05 -1.17
C ILE A 62 -0.31 3.05 -0.98
N GLY A 63 0.05 1.79 -0.80
CA GLY A 63 -0.95 0.76 -0.58
C GLY A 63 -0.36 -0.46 0.10
N ILE A 64 -1.22 -1.41 0.39
CA ILE A 64 -0.81 -2.67 1.00
C ILE A 64 -0.90 -3.76 -0.06
N LEU A 65 0.09 -4.65 -0.05
CA LEU A 65 0.16 -5.75 -0.99
C LEU A 65 0.55 -7.02 -0.26
N ARG A 66 -0.06 -8.12 -0.65
CA ARG A 66 0.34 -9.44 -0.14
C ARG A 66 0.21 -10.42 -1.29
N ARG A 67 1.34 -11.03 -1.66
CA ARG A 67 1.36 -12.05 -2.71
C ARG A 67 1.12 -13.42 -2.10
N PRO A 68 0.77 -14.41 -2.90
CA PRO A 68 0.47 -15.74 -2.34
C PRO A 68 1.59 -16.34 -1.50
N SER A 69 2.84 -16.04 -1.85
CA SER A 69 3.96 -16.60 -1.11
C SER A 69 4.38 -15.76 0.08
N ASP A 70 3.75 -14.62 0.28
CA ASP A 70 4.14 -13.74 1.38
C ASP A 70 3.59 -14.26 2.69
N THR A 71 4.38 -14.12 3.74
CA THR A 71 3.95 -14.48 5.09
C THR A 71 3.52 -13.25 5.87
N GLU A 72 3.58 -12.07 5.26
CA GLU A 72 3.20 -10.83 5.94
C GLU A 72 2.77 -9.82 4.90
N ASN A 73 2.12 -8.77 5.37
CA ASN A 73 1.71 -7.67 4.51
C ASN A 73 2.87 -6.75 4.23
N TRP A 74 2.86 -6.13 3.05
CA TRP A 74 3.89 -5.20 2.63
C TRP A 74 3.27 -3.85 2.32
N LEU A 75 3.88 -2.80 2.82
CA LEU A 75 3.52 -1.46 2.41
C LEU A 75 4.31 -1.14 1.15
N VAL A 76 3.62 -0.72 0.11
CA VAL A 76 4.26 -0.39 -1.17
C VAL A 76 4.10 1.10 -1.40
N ILE A 77 5.21 1.76 -1.74
CA ILE A 77 5.19 3.17 -2.11
C ILE A 77 5.70 3.24 -3.54
N GLU A 78 4.87 3.75 -4.43
CA GLU A 78 5.18 3.76 -5.85
C GLU A 78 5.19 5.18 -6.39
N VAL A 79 6.18 5.47 -7.22
CA VAL A 79 6.23 6.69 -8.01
C VAL A 79 6.60 6.29 -9.43
N ALA A 80 6.45 7.20 -10.37
CA ALA A 80 6.79 6.91 -11.76
C ALA A 80 8.23 6.40 -11.83
N GLY A 81 8.41 5.26 -12.43
CA GLY A 81 9.73 4.70 -12.63
C GLY A 81 10.24 3.80 -11.53
N GLY A 82 9.47 3.57 -10.48
CA GLY A 82 9.94 2.66 -9.45
C GLY A 82 9.18 2.80 -8.15
N GLY A 83 9.74 2.19 -7.12
CA GLY A 83 9.10 2.22 -5.83
C GLY A 83 9.85 1.33 -4.86
N LEU A 84 9.29 1.18 -3.67
CA LEU A 84 9.86 0.29 -2.69
C LEU A 84 8.73 -0.35 -1.89
N ALA A 85 9.06 -1.45 -1.25
CA ALA A 85 8.13 -2.15 -0.38
C ALA A 85 8.82 -2.39 0.95
N MET A 86 8.06 -2.32 2.03
CA MET A 86 8.58 -2.61 3.35
C MET A 86 7.58 -3.41 4.13
N THR A 87 8.05 -4.15 5.10
CA THR A 87 7.17 -4.96 5.94
C THR A 87 6.24 -4.06 6.75
N ALA A 88 5.17 -4.66 7.27
CA ALA A 88 4.25 -3.91 8.13
C ALA A 88 4.98 -3.35 9.34
N GLU A 89 5.94 -4.10 9.87
CA GLU A 89 6.73 -3.60 10.99
C GLU A 89 7.54 -2.38 10.59
N GLY A 90 8.19 -2.42 9.43
CA GLY A 90 8.92 -1.27 8.92
C GLY A 90 8.02 -0.09 8.67
N ALA A 91 6.83 -0.34 8.16
CA ALA A 91 5.87 0.74 7.90
C ALA A 91 5.42 1.40 9.21
N ARG A 92 5.23 0.60 10.25
CA ARG A 92 4.88 1.18 11.55
C ARG A 92 6.01 2.02 12.11
N ALA A 93 7.25 1.57 11.92
CA ALA A 93 8.41 2.35 12.35
C ALA A 93 8.50 3.65 11.57
N LEU A 94 8.26 3.60 10.27
CA LEU A 94 8.26 4.82 9.45
C LEU A 94 7.20 5.80 9.94
N ARG A 95 6.01 5.30 10.22
CA ARG A 95 4.94 6.17 10.71
C ARG A 95 5.33 6.85 12.02
N ARG A 96 5.93 6.08 12.93
CA ARG A 96 6.37 6.65 14.21
C ARG A 96 7.47 7.69 14.00
N ALA A 97 8.41 7.40 13.12
CA ALA A 97 9.49 8.35 12.85
C ALA A 97 8.95 9.66 12.31
N LEU A 98 8.02 9.59 11.37
CA LEU A 98 7.43 10.80 10.79
C LEU A 98 6.61 11.58 11.80
N ALA A 99 5.94 10.87 12.71
CA ALA A 99 5.04 11.53 13.66
C ALA A 99 5.75 12.06 14.90
N ASP A 100 6.82 11.37 15.32
CA ASP A 100 7.36 11.62 16.66
C ASP A 100 8.75 12.22 16.70
N ASP A 101 9.52 12.12 15.64
CA ASP A 101 10.87 12.66 15.67
C ASP A 101 10.84 14.18 15.68
N PRO A 102 11.45 14.83 16.69
CA PRO A 102 11.34 16.29 16.79
C PRO A 102 11.96 17.03 15.61
N GLN A 103 13.05 16.52 15.07
CA GLN A 103 13.70 17.19 13.95
C GLN A 103 12.88 17.09 12.69
N ILE A 104 12.29 15.91 12.44
CA ILE A 104 11.43 15.72 11.28
C ILE A 104 10.18 16.59 11.43
N GLN A 105 9.59 16.57 12.61
CA GLN A 105 8.40 17.38 12.86
C GLN A 105 8.66 18.86 12.63
N ALA A 106 9.80 19.35 13.13
CA ALA A 106 10.13 20.75 12.95
C ALA A 106 10.34 21.09 11.48
N ALA A 107 11.00 20.19 10.73
CA ALA A 107 11.28 20.45 9.32
C ALA A 107 10.05 20.38 8.44
N LEU A 108 9.06 19.57 8.83
CA LEU A 108 7.85 19.42 8.04
C LEU A 108 6.74 20.40 8.43
N SER A 109 6.93 21.16 9.47
CA SER A 109 5.92 22.15 9.85
C SER A 109 5.84 23.25 8.81
N PRO A 110 4.62 23.69 8.46
CA PRO A 110 4.44 24.75 7.47
C PRO A 110 4.92 26.10 7.98
#